data_da4851fd2720a933ef7799b0d787b69c
#
_entry.id   da4851fd2720a933ef7799b0d787b69c
#
_cell.length_a   1.000
_cell.length_b   1.000
_cell.length_c   1.000
_cell.angle_alpha   90.00
_cell.angle_beta   90.00
_cell.angle_gamma   90.00
#
_symmetry.space_group_name_H-M   'P 1'
#
loop_
_entity.id
_entity.type
_entity.pdbx_description
1 polymer ?
#
loop_
_entity_poly.entity_id
_entity_poly.type
_entity_poly.pdbx_seq_one_letter_code
_entity_poly.pdbx_strand_id
1 'polypeptide(L)'
;MGFKCGIVGLPNVGKSTLFNALTKAGIEAANYPFCTIEPNTGVVPMPDPRLDALAEIVKPERILPTTMEFVDIAGLVAGASKGEGLGNKFLANIRETDAIGHVVRCFENDDIVHVAGKIDPLDDIETINTELALADLDSCERAIQRLQKRAKGGDKEAKFELSVMEKILPVLENAGMIRSVGLDKEELQAIKSYNFLTLKPTMYIANVNEDGFENNPYLDHVREIAEKEGAVVVPVCAAIESEIAELDDEEKVEFLQDLGIEEPGLNRVIRAGYALLNLQTYFTAGVKEVRAWTVSVGATAPKAAAVIHTDFEKGFIRAEVIAYEDFIQFNGENGAKEAGKWRLEGKDYIVQDGDVMHFRFNV
;
A
#
# COMPACT_ATOMS: atom_id res chain seq x y z
N MET A 1 0.05 0.61 -14.17
CA MET A 1 0.90 1.33 -13.21
C MET A 1 0.72 0.61 -11.89
N GLY A 2 1.82 0.13 -11.28
CA GLY A 2 1.79 -0.49 -9.97
C GLY A 2 1.54 0.56 -8.89
N PHE A 3 1.01 0.12 -7.74
CA PHE A 3 0.86 0.97 -6.56
C PHE A 3 2.16 0.92 -5.76
N LYS A 4 2.67 2.10 -5.38
CA LYS A 4 3.96 2.26 -4.71
C LYS A 4 3.79 2.57 -3.22
N CYS A 5 4.39 1.74 -2.36
CA CYS A 5 4.51 2.00 -0.92
C CYS A 5 5.95 2.40 -0.60
N GLY A 6 6.15 3.61 -0.09
CA GLY A 6 7.47 4.08 0.32
C GLY A 6 7.83 3.58 1.72
N ILE A 7 8.93 2.86 1.85
CA ILE A 7 9.44 2.40 3.14
C ILE A 7 10.35 3.49 3.72
N VAL A 8 9.94 4.05 4.84
CA VAL A 8 10.68 5.08 5.58
C VAL A 8 11.03 4.61 6.97
N GLY A 9 12.01 5.23 7.61
CA GLY A 9 12.42 4.95 8.98
C GLY A 9 13.74 5.61 9.30
N LEU A 10 13.99 5.82 10.59
CA LEU A 10 15.28 6.32 11.07
C LEU A 10 16.39 5.28 10.83
N PRO A 11 17.66 5.67 10.89
CA PRO A 11 18.77 4.72 10.82
C PRO A 11 18.69 3.65 11.93
N ASN A 12 19.09 2.43 11.61
CA ASN A 12 19.20 1.29 12.54
C ASN A 12 17.89 0.78 13.16
N VAL A 13 16.75 1.06 12.53
CA VAL A 13 15.43 0.50 12.93
C VAL A 13 15.11 -0.85 12.27
N GLY A 14 15.99 -1.37 11.40
CA GLY A 14 15.78 -2.61 10.64
C GLY A 14 15.18 -2.40 9.24
N LYS A 15 15.08 -1.14 8.77
CA LYS A 15 14.50 -0.81 7.46
C LYS A 15 15.16 -1.54 6.30
N SER A 16 16.48 -1.53 6.21
CA SER A 16 17.21 -2.19 5.12
C SER A 16 17.11 -3.71 5.17
N THR A 17 17.11 -4.29 6.38
CA THR A 17 16.89 -5.74 6.57
C THR A 17 15.51 -6.16 6.05
N LEU A 18 14.48 -5.42 6.44
CA LEU A 18 13.10 -5.65 5.99
C LEU A 18 12.97 -5.48 4.47
N PHE A 19 13.53 -4.41 3.92
CA PHE A 19 13.47 -4.14 2.48
C PHE A 19 14.20 -5.21 1.67
N ASN A 20 15.37 -5.67 2.14
CA ASN A 20 16.10 -6.75 1.48
C ASN A 20 15.32 -8.07 1.53
N ALA A 21 14.66 -8.39 2.64
CA ALA A 21 13.80 -9.56 2.74
C ALA A 21 12.59 -9.46 1.78
N LEU A 22 11.95 -8.28 1.68
CA LEU A 22 10.89 -8.00 0.71
C LEU A 22 11.36 -8.19 -0.74
N THR A 23 12.54 -7.68 -1.10
CA THR A 23 13.06 -7.76 -2.46
C THR A 23 13.53 -9.16 -2.85
N LYS A 24 14.03 -9.96 -1.90
CA LYS A 24 14.35 -11.37 -2.13
C LYS A 24 13.11 -12.25 -2.31
N ALA A 25 12.06 -11.98 -1.53
CA ALA A 25 10.74 -12.60 -1.73
C ALA A 25 10.09 -12.12 -3.04
N GLY A 26 10.65 -11.09 -3.67
CA GLY A 26 10.16 -10.47 -4.88
C GLY A 26 10.38 -11.33 -6.11
N ILE A 27 9.67 -10.98 -7.16
CA ILE A 27 9.72 -11.65 -8.44
C ILE A 27 10.85 -11.03 -9.26
N GLU A 28 11.63 -11.86 -9.96
CA GLU A 28 12.49 -11.34 -11.03
C GLU A 28 11.61 -10.59 -12.04
N ALA A 29 11.80 -9.27 -12.13
CA ALA A 29 10.99 -8.40 -12.98
C ALA A 29 11.02 -8.78 -14.47
N ALA A 30 12.02 -9.58 -14.89
CA ALA A 30 12.11 -10.16 -16.23
C ALA A 30 10.90 -11.06 -16.59
N ASN A 31 10.22 -11.62 -15.58
CA ASN A 31 9.08 -12.53 -15.77
C ASN A 31 7.72 -11.82 -15.83
N TYR A 32 7.69 -10.49 -15.59
CA TYR A 32 6.45 -9.71 -15.61
C TYR A 32 6.51 -8.63 -16.70
N PRO A 33 5.64 -8.70 -17.72
CA PRO A 33 5.53 -7.65 -18.71
C PRO A 33 5.08 -6.35 -18.04
N PHE A 34 5.80 -5.25 -18.32
CA PHE A 34 5.55 -3.88 -17.86
C PHE A 34 6.14 -3.48 -16.49
N CYS A 35 6.96 -4.30 -15.82
CA CYS A 35 7.71 -3.88 -14.65
C CYS A 35 9.05 -3.26 -15.07
N THR A 36 9.21 -1.97 -14.80
CA THR A 36 10.52 -1.29 -14.92
C THR A 36 11.20 -1.36 -13.56
N ILE A 37 12.40 -1.94 -13.49
CA ILE A 37 13.17 -1.95 -12.24
C ILE A 37 13.83 -0.58 -12.08
N GLU A 38 13.33 0.19 -11.10
CA GLU A 38 14.04 1.39 -10.64
C GLU A 38 14.99 1.01 -9.48
N PRO A 39 16.15 1.68 -9.35
CA PRO A 39 17.00 1.48 -8.17
C PRO A 39 16.21 1.68 -6.88
N ASN A 40 16.41 0.80 -5.91
CA ASN A 40 15.72 0.81 -4.62
C ASN A 40 14.20 0.53 -4.69
N THR A 41 13.71 -0.14 -5.73
CA THR A 41 12.33 -0.59 -5.84
C THR A 41 12.28 -2.12 -5.85
N GLY A 42 11.47 -2.69 -4.97
CA GLY A 42 11.15 -4.11 -4.92
C GLY A 42 9.73 -4.37 -5.40
N VAL A 43 9.57 -5.27 -6.37
CA VAL A 43 8.25 -5.72 -6.84
C VAL A 43 7.95 -7.05 -6.19
N VAL A 44 6.88 -7.12 -5.41
CA VAL A 44 6.50 -8.32 -4.67
C VAL A 44 5.12 -8.82 -5.08
N PRO A 45 4.93 -10.15 -5.17
CA PRO A 45 3.61 -10.71 -5.44
C PRO A 45 2.69 -10.49 -4.24
N MET A 46 1.42 -10.19 -4.51
CA MET A 46 0.38 -10.19 -3.49
C MET A 46 0.03 -11.63 -3.12
N PRO A 47 0.22 -12.06 -1.88
CA PRO A 47 -0.15 -13.41 -1.45
C PRO A 47 -1.67 -13.55 -1.42
N ASP A 48 -2.20 -14.38 -2.30
CA ASP A 48 -3.63 -14.63 -2.41
C ASP A 48 -3.89 -16.12 -2.74
N PRO A 49 -4.30 -16.93 -1.76
CA PRO A 49 -4.52 -18.37 -1.95
C PRO A 49 -5.66 -18.69 -2.92
N ARG A 50 -6.53 -17.72 -3.21
CA ARG A 50 -7.62 -17.88 -4.17
C ARG A 50 -7.09 -18.09 -5.60
N LEU A 51 -5.94 -17.50 -5.93
CA LEU A 51 -5.32 -17.66 -7.24
C LEU A 51 -4.91 -19.10 -7.50
N ASP A 52 -4.30 -19.75 -6.50
CA ASP A 52 -3.89 -21.15 -6.59
C ASP A 52 -5.10 -22.08 -6.66
N ALA A 53 -6.13 -21.84 -5.87
CA ALA A 53 -7.37 -22.62 -5.89
C ALA A 53 -8.10 -22.55 -7.25
N LEU A 54 -8.11 -21.37 -7.90
CA LEU A 54 -8.62 -21.22 -9.27
C LEU A 54 -7.76 -21.98 -10.26
N ALA A 55 -6.44 -21.95 -10.11
CA ALA A 55 -5.51 -22.63 -10.99
C ALA A 55 -5.62 -24.16 -10.90
N GLU A 56 -5.91 -24.71 -9.74
CA GLU A 56 -6.16 -26.16 -9.54
C GLU A 56 -7.36 -26.66 -10.38
N ILE A 57 -8.40 -25.84 -10.50
CA ILE A 57 -9.60 -26.16 -11.29
C ILE A 57 -9.34 -25.99 -12.78
N VAL A 58 -8.77 -24.84 -13.15
CA VAL A 58 -8.62 -24.43 -14.57
C VAL A 58 -7.44 -25.13 -15.23
N LYS A 59 -6.38 -25.45 -14.48
CA LYS A 59 -5.10 -26.02 -14.93
C LYS A 59 -4.49 -25.21 -16.08
N PRO A 60 -4.18 -23.93 -15.83
CA PRO A 60 -3.70 -23.01 -16.86
C PRO A 60 -2.23 -23.28 -17.21
N GLU A 61 -1.77 -22.74 -18.35
CA GLU A 61 -0.36 -22.75 -18.71
C GLU A 61 0.47 -21.81 -17.83
N ARG A 62 -0.14 -20.73 -17.29
CA ARG A 62 0.52 -19.72 -16.44
C ARG A 62 -0.40 -19.25 -15.31
N ILE A 63 0.22 -18.95 -14.18
CA ILE A 63 -0.43 -18.34 -13.02
C ILE A 63 0.27 -17.01 -12.77
N LEU A 64 -0.50 -15.92 -12.75
CA LEU A 64 0.04 -14.56 -12.61
C LEU A 64 -0.62 -13.84 -11.42
N PRO A 65 0.06 -13.69 -10.28
CA PRO A 65 -0.42 -12.88 -9.17
C PRO A 65 -0.41 -11.40 -9.54
N THR A 66 -1.16 -10.61 -8.82
CA THR A 66 -0.96 -9.15 -8.81
C THR A 66 0.27 -8.80 -7.98
N THR A 67 0.82 -7.61 -8.18
CA THR A 67 2.05 -7.18 -7.54
C THR A 67 1.87 -5.83 -6.86
N MET A 68 2.70 -5.59 -5.84
CA MET A 68 2.86 -4.31 -5.18
C MET A 68 4.33 -3.88 -5.26
N GLU A 69 4.56 -2.59 -5.44
CA GLU A 69 5.89 -2.00 -5.45
C GLU A 69 6.22 -1.40 -4.09
N PHE A 70 7.36 -1.78 -3.52
CA PHE A 70 7.95 -1.14 -2.36
C PHE A 70 9.17 -0.36 -2.77
N VAL A 71 9.28 0.88 -2.29
CA VAL A 71 10.40 1.77 -2.60
C VAL A 71 11.17 2.06 -1.32
N ASP A 72 12.46 1.69 -1.28
CA ASP A 72 13.33 2.06 -0.17
C ASP A 72 13.67 3.55 -0.24
N ILE A 73 13.16 4.30 0.70
CA ILE A 73 13.44 5.73 0.79
C ILE A 73 14.56 5.93 1.79
N ALA A 74 15.69 6.48 1.32
CA ALA A 74 16.89 6.70 2.14
C ALA A 74 16.52 7.46 3.43
N GLY A 75 17.09 7.00 4.55
CA GLY A 75 16.69 7.44 5.89
C GLY A 75 16.72 8.96 6.10
N LEU A 76 15.72 9.43 6.80
CA LEU A 76 15.61 10.81 7.26
C LEU A 76 16.50 11.02 8.50
N VAL A 77 17.12 12.17 8.57
CA VAL A 77 17.67 12.74 9.81
C VAL A 77 16.88 14.01 10.15
N ALA A 78 16.74 14.32 11.42
CA ALA A 78 16.09 15.53 11.90
C ALA A 78 16.66 16.78 11.18
N GLY A 79 15.80 17.73 10.78
CA GLY A 79 16.18 18.93 10.05
C GLY A 79 16.16 18.79 8.52
N ALA A 80 15.66 17.69 7.98
CA ALA A 80 15.60 17.43 6.53
C ALA A 80 14.76 18.45 5.76
N SER A 81 13.70 18.97 6.36
CA SER A 81 12.83 20.00 5.76
C SER A 81 13.49 21.35 5.60
N LYS A 82 14.53 21.64 6.40
CA LYS A 82 15.29 22.91 6.39
C LYS A 82 16.64 22.78 5.69
N GLY A 83 17.06 21.55 5.33
CA GLY A 83 18.37 21.25 4.76
C GLY A 83 18.40 21.34 3.24
N GLU A 84 19.53 21.79 2.71
CA GLU A 84 19.84 21.64 1.29
C GLU A 84 20.29 20.18 1.01
N GLY A 85 19.76 19.54 -0.04
CA GLY A 85 20.25 18.28 -0.57
C GLY A 85 19.45 17.02 -0.18
N LEU A 86 19.93 16.21 0.77
CA LEU A 86 19.39 14.88 1.04
C LEU A 86 17.94 14.90 1.57
N GLY A 87 17.57 15.88 2.41
CA GLY A 87 16.23 16.00 2.96
C GLY A 87 15.17 16.31 1.89
N ASN A 88 15.47 17.22 0.97
CA ASN A 88 14.57 17.52 -0.15
C ASN A 88 14.39 16.32 -1.08
N LYS A 89 15.44 15.52 -1.28
CA LYS A 89 15.35 14.28 -2.07
C LYS A 89 14.48 13.22 -1.38
N PHE A 90 14.62 13.08 -0.06
CA PHE A 90 13.76 12.20 0.75
C PHE A 90 12.28 12.57 0.59
N LEU A 91 11.93 13.84 0.79
CA LEU A 91 10.56 14.33 0.66
C LEU A 91 10.01 14.18 -0.77
N ALA A 92 10.86 14.41 -1.79
CA ALA A 92 10.49 14.20 -3.19
C ALA A 92 10.16 12.72 -3.47
N ASN A 93 10.99 11.78 -2.98
CA ASN A 93 10.76 10.36 -3.15
C ASN A 93 9.44 9.91 -2.48
N ILE A 94 9.12 10.42 -1.26
CA ILE A 94 7.83 10.12 -0.63
C ILE A 94 6.67 10.66 -1.47
N ARG A 95 6.80 11.84 -2.10
CA ARG A 95 5.73 12.41 -2.94
C ARG A 95 5.35 11.49 -4.10
N GLU A 96 6.29 10.71 -4.62
CA GLU A 96 6.08 9.79 -5.74
C GLU A 96 5.43 8.46 -5.34
N THR A 97 5.26 8.20 -4.04
CA THR A 97 4.59 6.98 -3.53
C THR A 97 3.12 7.22 -3.23
N ASP A 98 2.33 6.15 -3.21
CA ASP A 98 0.88 6.21 -2.93
C ASP A 98 0.58 6.04 -1.44
N ALA A 99 1.44 5.35 -0.71
CA ALA A 99 1.35 5.11 0.74
C ALA A 99 2.73 5.12 1.40
N ILE A 100 2.75 5.21 2.72
CA ILE A 100 3.97 5.18 3.55
C ILE A 100 3.95 3.95 4.45
N GLY A 101 5.01 3.15 4.39
CA GLY A 101 5.33 2.11 5.37
C GLY A 101 6.43 2.61 6.30
N HIS A 102 6.08 3.03 7.49
CA HIS A 102 7.01 3.59 8.46
C HIS A 102 7.55 2.48 9.37
N VAL A 103 8.80 2.11 9.19
CA VAL A 103 9.49 1.11 10.02
C VAL A 103 9.93 1.75 11.34
N VAL A 104 9.49 1.17 12.44
CA VAL A 104 9.74 1.65 13.80
C VAL A 104 10.39 0.55 14.62
N ARG A 105 11.45 0.86 15.34
CA ARG A 105 12.14 -0.09 16.21
C ARG A 105 11.39 -0.30 17.52
N CYS A 106 10.96 -1.53 17.77
CA CYS A 106 10.24 -1.94 18.97
C CYS A 106 10.95 -3.09 19.70
N PHE A 107 12.29 -3.08 19.72
CA PHE A 107 13.11 -4.10 20.38
C PHE A 107 14.38 -3.49 20.96
N GLU A 108 14.91 -4.12 22.00
CA GLU A 108 16.21 -3.80 22.57
C GLU A 108 17.30 -4.71 22.00
N ASN A 109 18.43 -4.13 21.66
CA ASN A 109 19.62 -4.86 21.24
C ASN A 109 20.84 -3.95 21.47
N ASP A 110 21.73 -4.35 22.39
CA ASP A 110 22.90 -3.57 22.78
C ASP A 110 23.96 -3.45 21.68
N ASP A 111 23.96 -4.40 20.73
CA ASP A 111 24.88 -4.41 19.58
C ASP A 111 24.48 -3.43 18.48
N ILE A 112 23.22 -2.94 18.52
CA ILE A 112 22.68 -2.02 17.52
C ILE A 112 22.44 -0.65 18.15
N VAL A 113 23.34 0.30 17.85
CA VAL A 113 23.22 1.66 18.37
C VAL A 113 22.01 2.37 17.77
N HIS A 114 21.15 2.94 18.63
CA HIS A 114 20.08 3.83 18.20
C HIS A 114 20.62 5.25 17.99
N VAL A 115 20.13 5.96 16.95
CA VAL A 115 20.60 7.31 16.58
C VAL A 115 20.43 8.31 17.73
N ALA A 116 19.34 8.20 18.50
CA ALA A 116 19.06 9.05 19.65
C ALA A 116 19.70 8.56 20.97
N GLY A 117 20.46 7.44 20.95
CA GLY A 117 21.06 6.83 22.14
C GLY A 117 20.08 6.12 23.08
N LYS A 118 18.79 6.13 22.80
CA LYS A 118 17.71 5.41 23.48
C LYS A 118 16.71 4.88 22.47
N ILE A 119 16.01 3.80 22.79
CA ILE A 119 14.91 3.29 21.97
C ILE A 119 13.64 3.97 22.45
N ASP A 120 13.03 4.76 21.58
CA ASP A 120 11.80 5.48 21.87
C ASP A 120 10.97 5.58 20.56
N PRO A 121 10.06 4.62 20.32
CA PRO A 121 9.24 4.62 19.10
C PRO A 121 8.40 5.88 18.91
N LEU A 122 7.98 6.54 20.00
CA LEU A 122 7.22 7.79 19.94
C LEU A 122 8.07 8.90 19.32
N ASP A 123 9.29 9.07 19.84
CA ASP A 123 10.25 10.08 19.39
C ASP A 123 10.64 9.86 17.93
N ASP A 124 10.82 8.59 17.53
CA ASP A 124 11.13 8.19 16.15
C ASP A 124 9.99 8.56 15.20
N ILE A 125 8.74 8.28 15.57
CA ILE A 125 7.56 8.62 14.78
C ILE A 125 7.38 10.13 14.71
N GLU A 126 7.48 10.84 15.85
CA GLU A 126 7.34 12.30 15.90
C GLU A 126 8.40 13.00 15.05
N THR A 127 9.63 12.48 15.01
CA THR A 127 10.70 13.04 14.17
C THR A 127 10.31 13.03 12.70
N ILE A 128 9.86 11.90 12.17
CA ILE A 128 9.45 11.79 10.75
C ILE A 128 8.17 12.59 10.49
N ASN A 129 7.17 12.48 11.34
CA ASN A 129 5.91 13.19 11.19
C ASN A 129 6.10 14.71 11.19
N THR A 130 6.99 15.22 12.04
CA THR A 130 7.33 16.65 12.09
C THR A 130 7.94 17.12 10.78
N GLU A 131 8.87 16.37 10.20
CA GLU A 131 9.49 16.75 8.92
C GLU A 131 8.47 16.74 7.76
N LEU A 132 7.55 15.76 7.75
CA LEU A 132 6.47 15.73 6.75
C LEU A 132 5.52 16.92 6.93
N ALA A 133 5.13 17.24 8.18
CA ALA A 133 4.25 18.35 8.49
C ALA A 133 4.86 19.70 8.12
N LEU A 134 6.16 19.92 8.41
CA LEU A 134 6.86 21.13 8.05
C LEU A 134 6.92 21.33 6.52
N ALA A 135 7.16 20.28 5.76
CA ALA A 135 7.15 20.33 4.31
C ALA A 135 5.77 20.67 3.72
N ASP A 136 4.72 20.12 4.33
CA ASP A 136 3.34 20.41 3.94
C ASP A 136 2.88 21.80 4.39
N LEU A 137 3.33 22.25 5.56
CA LEU A 137 3.06 23.61 6.07
C LEU A 137 3.54 24.67 5.08
N ASP A 138 4.79 24.59 4.63
CA ASP A 138 5.35 25.50 3.63
C ASP A 138 4.54 25.47 2.30
N SER A 139 4.10 24.29 1.89
CA SER A 139 3.27 24.12 0.69
C SER A 139 1.86 24.72 0.88
N CYS A 140 1.27 24.53 2.06
CA CYS A 140 -0.05 25.04 2.43
C CYS A 140 -0.04 26.58 2.50
N GLU A 141 0.94 27.19 3.17
CA GLU A 141 1.07 28.64 3.29
C GLU A 141 1.22 29.32 1.91
N ARG A 142 2.05 28.76 1.04
CA ARG A 142 2.19 29.24 -0.34
C ARG A 142 0.89 29.10 -1.14
N ALA A 143 0.14 28.01 -0.93
CA ALA A 143 -1.15 27.82 -1.56
C ALA A 143 -2.17 28.86 -1.08
N ILE A 144 -2.27 29.12 0.23
CA ILE A 144 -3.15 30.12 0.83
C ILE A 144 -2.91 31.49 0.22
N GLN A 145 -1.65 31.95 0.11
CA GLN A 145 -1.31 33.23 -0.47
C GLN A 145 -1.78 33.38 -1.93
N ARG A 146 -1.68 32.31 -2.73
CA ARG A 146 -2.17 32.29 -4.12
C ARG A 146 -3.69 32.31 -4.20
N LEU A 147 -4.34 31.47 -3.36
CA LEU A 147 -5.79 31.32 -3.34
C LEU A 147 -6.50 32.56 -2.84
N GLN A 148 -5.95 33.28 -1.86
CA GLN A 148 -6.49 34.56 -1.39
C GLN A 148 -6.61 35.59 -2.50
N LYS A 149 -5.61 35.65 -3.41
CA LYS A 149 -5.66 36.56 -4.55
C LYS A 149 -6.78 36.19 -5.55
N ARG A 150 -6.92 34.91 -5.86
CA ARG A 150 -7.96 34.39 -6.76
C ARG A 150 -9.36 34.52 -6.14
N ALA A 151 -9.51 34.23 -4.86
CA ALA A 151 -10.77 34.32 -4.12
C ALA A 151 -11.30 35.76 -4.06
N LYS A 152 -10.40 36.76 -3.90
CA LYS A 152 -10.75 38.22 -4.00
C LYS A 152 -11.27 38.59 -5.38
N GLY A 153 -10.85 37.91 -6.44
CA GLY A 153 -11.34 38.09 -7.81
C GLY A 153 -12.71 37.41 -8.07
N GLY A 154 -13.33 36.79 -7.07
CA GLY A 154 -14.66 36.18 -7.20
C GLY A 154 -14.65 34.69 -7.60
N ASP A 155 -13.49 34.05 -7.74
CA ASP A 155 -13.32 32.64 -8.08
C ASP A 155 -13.90 31.77 -6.96
N LYS A 156 -15.01 31.06 -7.26
CA LYS A 156 -15.71 30.21 -6.28
C LYS A 156 -14.92 28.95 -5.91
N GLU A 157 -14.22 28.34 -6.88
CA GLU A 157 -13.38 27.18 -6.62
C GLU A 157 -12.22 27.53 -5.70
N ALA A 158 -11.56 28.68 -5.97
CA ALA A 158 -10.49 29.18 -5.11
C ALA A 158 -10.97 29.51 -3.68
N LYS A 159 -12.22 29.96 -3.52
CA LYS A 159 -12.79 30.19 -2.18
C LYS A 159 -13.00 28.90 -1.41
N PHE A 160 -13.50 27.86 -2.08
CA PHE A 160 -13.69 26.55 -1.46
C PHE A 160 -12.34 25.91 -1.11
N GLU A 161 -11.41 25.90 -2.04
CA GLU A 161 -10.07 25.38 -1.84
C GLU A 161 -9.33 26.10 -0.70
N LEU A 162 -9.47 27.44 -0.62
CA LEU A 162 -8.94 28.25 0.48
C LEU A 162 -9.53 27.83 1.83
N SER A 163 -10.83 27.59 1.91
CA SER A 163 -11.47 27.15 3.16
C SER A 163 -10.93 25.80 3.65
N VAL A 164 -10.62 24.89 2.73
CA VAL A 164 -9.99 23.60 3.07
C VAL A 164 -8.55 23.82 3.57
N MET A 165 -7.77 24.68 2.90
CA MET A 165 -6.41 25.03 3.35
C MET A 165 -6.40 25.66 4.75
N GLU A 166 -7.34 26.55 5.04
CA GLU A 166 -7.50 27.17 6.36
C GLU A 166 -7.92 26.18 7.44
N LYS A 167 -8.64 25.11 7.06
CA LYS A 167 -9.02 23.99 7.97
C LYS A 167 -7.82 23.12 8.33
N ILE A 168 -6.90 22.85 7.38
CA ILE A 168 -5.75 21.97 7.62
C ILE A 168 -4.54 22.70 8.20
N LEU A 169 -4.43 24.02 8.02
CA LEU A 169 -3.30 24.82 8.46
C LEU A 169 -2.98 24.66 9.96
N PRO A 170 -3.94 24.78 10.90
CA PRO A 170 -3.65 24.65 12.33
C PRO A 170 -3.13 23.26 12.72
N VAL A 171 -3.53 22.23 11.97
CA VAL A 171 -3.05 20.85 12.20
C VAL A 171 -1.59 20.74 11.81
N LEU A 172 -1.20 21.31 10.66
CA LEU A 172 0.19 21.34 10.21
C LEU A 172 1.10 22.19 11.11
N GLU A 173 0.61 23.34 11.60
CA GLU A 173 1.32 24.20 12.57
C GLU A 173 1.65 23.46 13.87
N ASN A 174 0.82 22.47 14.26
CA ASN A 174 1.03 21.62 15.43
C ASN A 174 1.69 20.28 15.08
N ALA A 175 2.39 20.18 13.94
CA ALA A 175 3.03 18.97 13.44
C ALA A 175 2.08 17.75 13.32
N GLY A 176 0.77 18.01 13.17
CA GLY A 176 -0.26 16.99 12.99
C GLY A 176 -0.36 16.50 11.54
N MET A 177 -1.09 15.40 11.38
CA MET A 177 -1.30 14.74 10.09
C MET A 177 -2.64 15.14 9.48
N ILE A 178 -2.66 15.58 8.21
CA ILE A 178 -3.90 15.95 7.50
C ILE A 178 -4.87 14.76 7.44
N ARG A 179 -4.37 13.53 7.34
CA ARG A 179 -5.21 12.31 7.32
C ARG A 179 -6.10 12.14 8.55
N SER A 180 -5.76 12.77 9.68
CA SER A 180 -6.56 12.72 10.92
C SER A 180 -7.68 13.78 10.99
N VAL A 181 -7.73 14.72 10.04
CA VAL A 181 -8.69 15.85 10.05
C VAL A 181 -10.12 15.42 9.70
N GLY A 182 -10.30 14.28 9.01
CA GLY A 182 -11.61 13.80 8.58
C GLY A 182 -12.22 14.66 7.47
N LEU A 183 -11.43 14.97 6.43
CA LEU A 183 -11.90 15.67 5.23
C LEU A 183 -12.90 14.83 4.45
N ASP A 184 -13.93 15.46 3.91
CA ASP A 184 -14.87 14.79 3.02
C ASP A 184 -14.31 14.61 1.59
N LYS A 185 -15.09 13.95 0.71
CA LYS A 185 -14.65 13.65 -0.66
C LYS A 185 -14.42 14.90 -1.50
N GLU A 186 -15.22 15.94 -1.31
CA GLU A 186 -15.10 17.19 -2.06
C GLU A 186 -13.88 17.98 -1.58
N GLU A 187 -13.66 18.03 -0.27
CA GLU A 187 -12.47 18.65 0.34
C GLU A 187 -11.18 17.93 -0.11
N LEU A 188 -11.17 16.57 -0.08
CA LEU A 188 -10.02 15.78 -0.57
C LEU A 188 -9.74 16.02 -2.05
N GLN A 189 -10.79 16.11 -2.87
CA GLN A 189 -10.64 16.40 -4.30
C GLN A 189 -10.06 17.81 -4.54
N ALA A 190 -10.47 18.79 -3.76
CA ALA A 190 -10.00 20.18 -3.88
C ALA A 190 -8.49 20.32 -3.62
N ILE A 191 -7.94 19.53 -2.69
CA ILE A 191 -6.51 19.60 -2.32
C ILE A 191 -5.65 18.51 -2.96
N LYS A 192 -6.22 17.63 -3.78
CA LYS A 192 -5.53 16.48 -4.37
C LYS A 192 -4.27 16.86 -5.15
N SER A 193 -4.31 18.00 -5.87
CA SER A 193 -3.19 18.46 -6.71
C SER A 193 -1.95 18.90 -5.93
N TYR A 194 -2.08 19.15 -4.62
CA TYR A 194 -0.96 19.56 -3.76
C TYR A 194 -0.07 18.40 -3.30
N ASN A 195 -0.56 17.18 -3.39
CA ASN A 195 0.19 15.97 -3.06
C ASN A 195 0.79 16.03 -1.64
N PHE A 196 -0.03 16.44 -0.66
CA PHE A 196 0.39 16.53 0.73
C PHE A 196 0.89 15.19 1.27
N LEU A 197 2.06 15.24 1.91
CA LEU A 197 2.72 14.05 2.48
C LEU A 197 1.97 13.52 3.70
N THR A 198 1.48 14.43 4.54
CA THR A 198 0.73 14.09 5.77
C THR A 198 -0.70 13.61 5.50
N LEU A 199 -1.15 13.68 4.26
CA LEU A 199 -2.43 13.11 3.80
C LEU A 199 -2.27 11.66 3.33
N LYS A 200 -1.06 11.22 2.99
CA LYS A 200 -0.82 9.87 2.48
C LYS A 200 -1.24 8.81 3.50
N PRO A 201 -1.93 7.74 3.06
CA PRO A 201 -2.18 6.58 3.89
C PRO A 201 -0.88 6.04 4.47
N THR A 202 -0.88 5.72 5.76
CA THR A 202 0.33 5.31 6.48
C THR A 202 0.07 4.05 7.29
N MET A 203 1.00 3.10 7.24
CA MET A 203 1.09 1.99 8.19
C MET A 203 2.40 2.06 8.95
N TYR A 204 2.36 1.72 10.22
CA TYR A 204 3.55 1.52 11.05
C TYR A 204 3.96 0.06 11.00
N ILE A 205 5.17 -0.19 10.53
CA ILE A 205 5.78 -1.52 10.50
C ILE A 205 6.64 -1.61 11.76
N ALA A 206 6.06 -2.19 12.82
CA ALA A 206 6.73 -2.31 14.11
C ALA A 206 7.70 -3.49 14.09
N ASN A 207 9.01 -3.19 14.01
CA ASN A 207 10.05 -4.21 14.03
C ASN A 207 10.31 -4.66 15.47
N VAL A 208 9.96 -5.91 15.77
CA VAL A 208 10.07 -6.53 17.09
C VAL A 208 11.10 -7.67 17.09
N ASN A 209 11.50 -8.13 18.27
CA ASN A 209 12.23 -9.40 18.43
C ASN A 209 11.28 -10.60 18.22
N GLU A 210 11.84 -11.79 18.15
CA GLU A 210 11.11 -13.06 17.99
C GLU A 210 10.02 -13.27 19.05
N ASP A 211 10.29 -12.88 20.29
CA ASP A 211 9.40 -12.94 21.45
C ASP A 211 8.62 -11.63 21.71
N GLY A 212 8.81 -10.62 20.85
CA GLY A 212 8.31 -9.25 21.06
C GLY A 212 6.94 -8.94 20.45
N PHE A 213 6.18 -9.94 19.99
CA PHE A 213 4.85 -9.74 19.43
C PHE A 213 3.77 -9.51 20.48
N GLU A 214 3.99 -9.98 21.71
CA GLU A 214 3.12 -9.83 22.87
C GLU A 214 3.87 -9.20 24.03
N ASN A 215 3.14 -8.53 24.94
CA ASN A 215 3.69 -7.91 26.15
C ASN A 215 4.87 -6.96 25.86
N ASN A 216 4.82 -6.23 24.75
CA ASN A 216 5.85 -5.31 24.29
C ASN A 216 5.38 -3.85 24.46
N PRO A 217 5.88 -3.12 25.48
CA PRO A 217 5.49 -1.73 25.71
C PRO A 217 5.76 -0.80 24.53
N TYR A 218 6.84 -1.04 23.79
CA TYR A 218 7.18 -0.26 22.59
C TYR A 218 6.12 -0.42 21.50
N LEU A 219 5.69 -1.66 21.27
CA LEU A 219 4.63 -1.98 20.31
C LEU A 219 3.28 -1.37 20.72
N ASP A 220 2.98 -1.39 22.03
CA ASP A 220 1.74 -0.81 22.56
C ASP A 220 1.71 0.71 22.38
N HIS A 221 2.82 1.40 22.57
CA HIS A 221 2.94 2.83 22.29
C HIS A 221 2.71 3.14 20.79
N VAL A 222 3.24 2.33 19.88
CA VAL A 222 3.01 2.50 18.44
C VAL A 222 1.52 2.32 18.11
N ARG A 223 0.84 1.35 18.73
CA ARG A 223 -0.60 1.11 18.54
C ARG A 223 -1.44 2.30 19.01
N GLU A 224 -1.08 2.92 20.14
CA GLU A 224 -1.77 4.11 20.66
C GLU A 224 -1.69 5.31 19.71
N ILE A 225 -0.51 5.53 19.07
CA ILE A 225 -0.36 6.60 18.08
C ILE A 225 -1.16 6.27 16.83
N ALA A 226 -1.06 5.05 16.34
CA ALA A 226 -1.74 4.61 15.14
C ALA A 226 -3.25 4.76 15.27
N GLU A 227 -3.83 4.42 16.41
CA GLU A 227 -5.25 4.61 16.70
C GLU A 227 -5.67 6.08 16.61
N LYS A 228 -4.89 7.00 17.20
CA LYS A 228 -5.14 8.44 17.15
C LYS A 228 -5.08 9.03 15.74
N GLU A 229 -4.21 8.47 14.90
CA GLU A 229 -4.00 8.94 13.52
C GLU A 229 -4.85 8.20 12.48
N GLY A 230 -5.57 7.15 12.87
CA GLY A 230 -6.27 6.26 11.94
C GLY A 230 -5.33 5.45 11.05
N ALA A 231 -4.12 5.16 11.54
CA ALA A 231 -3.11 4.35 10.84
C ALA A 231 -3.18 2.88 11.28
N VAL A 232 -2.56 1.99 10.48
CA VAL A 232 -2.48 0.55 10.75
C VAL A 232 -1.11 0.20 11.32
N VAL A 233 -1.07 -0.75 12.27
CA VAL A 233 0.19 -1.30 12.81
C VAL A 233 0.36 -2.74 12.37
N VAL A 234 1.52 -3.07 11.81
CA VAL A 234 1.89 -4.42 11.40
C VAL A 234 3.18 -4.80 12.14
N PRO A 235 3.11 -5.63 13.17
CA PRO A 235 4.31 -6.12 13.84
C PRO A 235 5.00 -7.19 12.99
N VAL A 236 6.31 -7.07 12.82
CA VAL A 236 7.17 -8.02 12.09
C VAL A 236 8.48 -8.20 12.84
N CYS A 237 9.13 -9.34 12.68
CA CYS A 237 10.51 -9.52 13.10
C CYS A 237 11.40 -9.56 11.85
N ALA A 238 12.09 -8.47 11.57
CA ALA A 238 12.91 -8.34 10.35
C ALA A 238 14.04 -9.38 10.31
N ALA A 239 14.52 -9.87 11.45
CA ALA A 239 15.50 -10.94 11.52
C ALA A 239 14.92 -12.26 10.99
N ILE A 240 13.76 -12.69 11.50
CA ILE A 240 13.04 -13.89 11.02
C ILE A 240 12.73 -13.77 9.52
N GLU A 241 12.24 -12.62 9.07
CA GLU A 241 11.91 -12.41 7.66
C GLU A 241 13.14 -12.53 6.75
N SER A 242 14.29 -12.05 7.24
CA SER A 242 15.56 -12.17 6.53
C SER A 242 16.02 -13.63 6.41
N GLU A 243 15.82 -14.44 7.46
CA GLU A 243 16.12 -15.87 7.44
C GLU A 243 15.18 -16.62 6.48
N ILE A 244 13.87 -16.39 6.58
CA ILE A 244 12.87 -16.99 5.68
C ILE A 244 13.19 -16.69 4.21
N ALA A 245 13.66 -15.49 3.91
CA ALA A 245 13.99 -15.09 2.54
C ALA A 245 15.21 -15.82 1.93
N GLU A 246 16.03 -16.47 2.74
CA GLU A 246 17.17 -17.30 2.29
C GLU A 246 16.81 -18.77 2.06
N LEU A 247 15.66 -19.23 2.58
CA LEU A 247 15.24 -20.63 2.54
C LEU A 247 14.53 -20.98 1.23
N ASP A 248 14.63 -22.21 0.82
CA ASP A 248 13.80 -22.76 -0.26
C ASP A 248 12.35 -23.02 0.23
N ASP A 249 11.46 -23.42 -0.67
CA ASP A 249 10.03 -23.55 -0.34
C ASP A 249 9.74 -24.68 0.67
N GLU A 250 10.52 -25.77 0.67
CA GLU A 250 10.39 -26.88 1.62
C GLU A 250 10.90 -26.46 3.00
N GLU A 251 12.07 -25.86 3.04
CA GLU A 251 12.69 -25.32 4.26
C GLU A 251 11.82 -24.23 4.91
N LYS A 252 11.18 -23.36 4.12
CA LYS A 252 10.24 -22.33 4.63
C LYS A 252 9.08 -22.95 5.39
N VAL A 253 8.49 -24.02 4.86
CA VAL A 253 7.35 -24.69 5.50
C VAL A 253 7.77 -25.27 6.86
N GLU A 254 8.91 -25.95 6.91
CA GLU A 254 9.44 -26.51 8.16
C GLU A 254 9.76 -25.41 9.18
N PHE A 255 10.43 -24.34 8.74
CA PHE A 255 10.82 -23.21 9.60
C PHE A 255 9.61 -22.50 10.22
N LEU A 256 8.57 -22.23 9.40
CA LEU A 256 7.33 -21.62 9.89
C LEU A 256 6.60 -22.52 10.90
N GLN A 257 6.58 -23.84 10.65
CA GLN A 257 5.99 -24.81 11.58
C GLN A 257 6.73 -24.85 12.92
N ASP A 258 8.06 -24.83 12.90
CA ASP A 258 8.90 -24.84 14.10
C ASP A 258 8.69 -23.58 14.95
N LEU A 259 8.45 -22.43 14.31
CA LEU A 259 8.14 -21.17 14.97
C LEU A 259 6.65 -21.05 15.38
N GLY A 260 5.78 -21.97 14.94
CA GLY A 260 4.35 -21.90 15.20
C GLY A 260 3.64 -20.74 14.49
N ILE A 261 4.20 -20.26 13.35
CA ILE A 261 3.64 -19.19 12.53
C ILE A 261 3.03 -19.77 11.25
N GLU A 262 1.85 -19.27 10.88
CA GLU A 262 1.12 -19.77 9.69
C GLU A 262 1.71 -19.23 8.38
N GLU A 263 2.29 -18.02 8.41
CA GLU A 263 2.83 -17.35 7.22
C GLU A 263 3.91 -16.32 7.57
N PRO A 264 4.80 -15.97 6.63
CA PRO A 264 5.75 -14.87 6.79
C PRO A 264 5.06 -13.56 7.18
N GLY A 265 5.68 -12.79 8.08
CA GLY A 265 5.18 -11.45 8.48
C GLY A 265 5.13 -10.47 7.32
N LEU A 266 6.02 -10.62 6.33
CA LEU A 266 6.00 -9.83 5.10
C LEU A 266 4.69 -9.95 4.33
N ASN A 267 4.04 -11.11 4.34
CA ASN A 267 2.73 -11.28 3.72
C ASN A 267 1.68 -10.37 4.35
N ARG A 268 1.76 -10.17 5.68
CA ARG A 268 0.89 -9.23 6.41
C ARG A 268 1.17 -7.78 6.02
N VAL A 269 2.46 -7.41 5.85
CA VAL A 269 2.85 -6.07 5.38
C VAL A 269 2.30 -5.80 3.98
N ILE A 270 2.44 -6.76 3.07
CA ILE A 270 1.95 -6.63 1.69
C ILE A 270 0.43 -6.47 1.68
N ARG A 271 -0.30 -7.33 2.40
CA ARG A 271 -1.78 -7.22 2.50
C ARG A 271 -2.23 -5.93 3.18
N ALA A 272 -1.55 -5.50 4.23
CA ALA A 272 -1.87 -4.24 4.90
C ALA A 272 -1.66 -3.03 3.97
N GLY A 273 -0.58 -3.01 3.19
CA GLY A 273 -0.33 -1.98 2.18
C GLY A 273 -1.40 -1.96 1.09
N TYR A 274 -1.83 -3.12 0.65
CA TYR A 274 -2.88 -3.29 -0.34
C TYR A 274 -4.24 -2.76 0.18
N ALA A 275 -4.62 -3.15 1.39
CA ALA A 275 -5.84 -2.66 2.04
C ALA A 275 -5.78 -1.16 2.34
N LEU A 276 -4.61 -0.65 2.77
CA LEU A 276 -4.38 0.76 3.06
C LEU A 276 -4.63 1.67 1.84
N LEU A 277 -4.32 1.17 0.65
CA LEU A 277 -4.55 1.83 -0.63
C LEU A 277 -5.98 1.65 -1.16
N ASN A 278 -6.86 1.03 -0.36
CA ASN A 278 -8.25 0.73 -0.73
C ASN A 278 -8.35 -0.05 -2.05
N LEU A 279 -7.50 -1.08 -2.17
CA LEU A 279 -7.41 -1.96 -3.33
C LEU A 279 -8.12 -3.28 -3.08
N GLN A 280 -8.59 -3.87 -4.16
CA GLN A 280 -9.19 -5.21 -4.18
C GLN A 280 -8.76 -5.97 -5.42
N THR A 281 -8.97 -7.29 -5.42
CA THR A 281 -8.55 -8.19 -6.48
C THR A 281 -9.76 -8.79 -7.18
N TYR A 282 -9.75 -8.79 -8.51
CA TYR A 282 -10.58 -9.66 -9.31
C TYR A 282 -9.70 -10.60 -10.14
N PHE A 283 -10.26 -11.67 -10.66
CA PHE A 283 -9.55 -12.69 -11.41
C PHE A 283 -10.06 -12.82 -12.84
N THR A 284 -9.16 -13.18 -13.73
CA THR A 284 -9.51 -13.78 -15.02
C THR A 284 -9.01 -15.22 -15.05
N ALA A 285 -9.86 -16.15 -15.46
CA ALA A 285 -9.57 -17.57 -15.45
C ALA A 285 -9.76 -18.16 -16.85
N GLY A 286 -8.68 -18.66 -17.43
CA GLY A 286 -8.67 -19.27 -18.76
C GLY A 286 -7.55 -20.30 -18.91
N VAL A 287 -7.62 -21.14 -19.93
CA VAL A 287 -6.63 -22.22 -20.18
C VAL A 287 -5.21 -21.68 -20.37
N LYS A 288 -5.06 -20.50 -20.95
CA LYS A 288 -3.73 -19.88 -21.14
C LYS A 288 -3.16 -19.30 -19.88
N GLU A 289 -4.02 -18.63 -19.07
CA GLU A 289 -3.60 -18.04 -17.81
C GLU A 289 -4.77 -17.92 -16.82
N VAL A 290 -4.44 -18.06 -15.55
CA VAL A 290 -5.22 -17.56 -14.43
C VAL A 290 -4.46 -16.38 -13.85
N ARG A 291 -5.13 -15.24 -13.74
CA ARG A 291 -4.47 -14.00 -13.35
C ARG A 291 -5.28 -13.18 -12.34
N ALA A 292 -4.60 -12.66 -11.36
CA ALA A 292 -5.13 -11.68 -10.41
C ALA A 292 -4.88 -10.26 -10.93
N TRP A 293 -5.89 -9.39 -10.80
CA TRP A 293 -5.86 -8.00 -11.23
C TRP A 293 -6.23 -7.08 -10.08
N THR A 294 -5.52 -5.97 -9.95
CA THR A 294 -5.77 -4.97 -8.92
C THR A 294 -6.71 -3.88 -9.43
N VAL A 295 -7.73 -3.58 -8.64
CA VAL A 295 -8.60 -2.41 -8.84
C VAL A 295 -8.86 -1.70 -7.52
N SER A 296 -9.24 -0.43 -7.57
CA SER A 296 -9.73 0.27 -6.38
C SER A 296 -11.10 -0.26 -5.96
N VAL A 297 -11.34 -0.33 -4.67
CA VAL A 297 -12.67 -0.63 -4.12
C VAL A 297 -13.68 0.37 -4.68
N GLY A 298 -14.83 -0.12 -5.14
CA GLY A 298 -15.85 0.71 -5.79
C GLY A 298 -15.64 0.92 -7.30
N ALA A 299 -14.63 0.29 -7.91
CA ALA A 299 -14.43 0.36 -9.35
C ALA A 299 -15.57 -0.31 -10.11
N THR A 300 -16.02 0.32 -11.20
CA THR A 300 -17.02 -0.25 -12.12
C THR A 300 -16.38 -1.27 -13.06
N ALA A 301 -17.19 -2.15 -13.66
CA ALA A 301 -16.71 -3.16 -14.60
C ALA A 301 -15.90 -2.57 -15.77
N PRO A 302 -16.25 -1.44 -16.40
CA PRO A 302 -15.41 -0.80 -17.42
C PRO A 302 -14.05 -0.35 -16.88
N LYS A 303 -13.99 0.15 -15.64
CA LYS A 303 -12.73 0.55 -14.98
C LYS A 303 -11.85 -0.67 -14.71
N ALA A 304 -12.44 -1.78 -14.29
CA ALA A 304 -11.71 -3.04 -14.15
C ALA A 304 -11.18 -3.53 -15.53
N ALA A 305 -11.98 -3.48 -16.58
CA ALA A 305 -11.54 -3.81 -17.92
C ALA A 305 -10.36 -2.94 -18.40
N ALA A 306 -10.34 -1.65 -18.02
CA ALA A 306 -9.26 -0.72 -18.33
C ALA A 306 -7.90 -1.14 -17.76
N VAL A 307 -7.89 -1.86 -16.64
CA VAL A 307 -6.66 -2.39 -16.02
C VAL A 307 -5.97 -3.42 -16.92
N ILE A 308 -6.77 -4.18 -17.69
CA ILE A 308 -6.24 -5.14 -18.67
C ILE A 308 -5.72 -4.37 -19.90
N HIS A 309 -6.55 -3.52 -20.46
CA HIS A 309 -6.21 -2.66 -21.59
C HIS A 309 -7.19 -1.50 -21.73
N THR A 310 -6.69 -0.31 -22.06
CA THR A 310 -7.53 0.90 -22.21
C THR A 310 -8.62 0.77 -23.26
N ASP A 311 -8.41 -0.03 -24.30
CA ASP A 311 -9.41 -0.28 -25.34
C ASP A 311 -10.58 -1.12 -24.82
N PHE A 312 -10.35 -1.96 -23.80
CA PHE A 312 -11.43 -2.74 -23.16
C PHE A 312 -12.41 -1.83 -22.43
N GLU A 313 -11.95 -0.73 -21.85
CA GLU A 313 -12.84 0.29 -21.27
C GLU A 313 -13.68 0.98 -22.34
N LYS A 314 -13.02 1.44 -23.42
CA LYS A 314 -13.68 2.19 -24.50
C LYS A 314 -14.71 1.35 -25.22
N GLY A 315 -14.36 0.10 -25.54
CA GLY A 315 -15.20 -0.85 -26.23
C GLY A 315 -16.08 -1.71 -25.35
N PHE A 316 -16.16 -1.45 -24.04
CA PHE A 316 -16.86 -2.28 -23.09
C PHE A 316 -18.33 -2.49 -23.47
N ILE A 317 -18.75 -3.76 -23.54
CA ILE A 317 -20.13 -4.17 -23.80
C ILE A 317 -20.77 -4.68 -22.51
N ARG A 318 -20.16 -5.69 -21.89
CA ARG A 318 -20.62 -6.33 -20.67
C ARG A 318 -19.50 -7.14 -20.01
N ALA A 319 -19.68 -7.50 -18.75
CA ALA A 319 -18.86 -8.46 -18.04
C ALA A 319 -19.66 -9.73 -17.72
N GLU A 320 -19.03 -10.88 -17.88
CA GLU A 320 -19.51 -12.16 -17.39
C GLU A 320 -18.81 -12.38 -16.05
N VAL A 321 -19.60 -12.57 -14.97
CA VAL A 321 -19.10 -12.55 -13.59
C VAL A 321 -19.57 -13.79 -12.84
N ILE A 322 -18.64 -14.44 -12.17
CA ILE A 322 -18.88 -15.53 -11.21
C ILE A 322 -18.16 -15.14 -9.91
N ALA A 323 -18.85 -15.20 -8.77
CA ALA A 323 -18.18 -15.01 -7.49
C ALA A 323 -17.16 -16.15 -7.26
N TYR A 324 -16.03 -15.84 -6.61
CA TYR A 324 -14.98 -16.82 -6.33
C TYR A 324 -15.54 -18.08 -5.66
N GLU A 325 -16.33 -17.93 -4.61
CA GLU A 325 -16.93 -19.03 -3.86
C GLU A 325 -17.80 -19.93 -4.75
N ASP A 326 -18.60 -19.33 -5.65
CA ASP A 326 -19.41 -20.08 -6.60
C ASP A 326 -18.56 -20.82 -7.64
N PHE A 327 -17.45 -20.18 -8.08
CA PHE A 327 -16.51 -20.80 -9.02
C PHE A 327 -15.85 -22.05 -8.42
N ILE A 328 -15.45 -21.98 -7.15
CA ILE A 328 -14.86 -23.13 -6.42
C ILE A 328 -15.93 -24.17 -6.14
N GLN A 329 -17.08 -23.78 -5.57
CA GLN A 329 -18.15 -24.70 -5.18
C GLN A 329 -18.66 -25.54 -6.35
N PHE A 330 -18.80 -24.94 -7.53
CA PHE A 330 -19.32 -25.60 -8.72
C PHE A 330 -18.22 -26.07 -9.69
N ASN A 331 -16.98 -26.15 -9.24
CA ASN A 331 -15.84 -26.68 -9.95
C ASN A 331 -15.64 -26.03 -11.34
N GLY A 332 -15.67 -24.68 -11.36
CA GLY A 332 -15.35 -23.87 -12.53
C GLY A 332 -16.54 -23.25 -13.24
N GLU A 333 -16.25 -22.64 -14.38
CA GLU A 333 -17.21 -21.80 -15.12
C GLU A 333 -18.46 -22.60 -15.58
N ASN A 334 -18.27 -23.81 -16.10
CA ASN A 334 -19.38 -24.60 -16.61
C ASN A 334 -20.35 -25.01 -15.49
N GLY A 335 -19.83 -25.50 -14.36
CA GLY A 335 -20.67 -25.86 -13.22
C GLY A 335 -21.39 -24.67 -12.63
N ALA A 336 -20.73 -23.51 -12.55
CA ALA A 336 -21.36 -22.26 -12.11
C ALA A 336 -22.48 -21.79 -13.07
N LYS A 337 -22.31 -21.97 -14.37
CA LYS A 337 -23.36 -21.69 -15.38
C LYS A 337 -24.56 -22.60 -15.20
N GLU A 338 -24.36 -23.90 -15.06
CA GLU A 338 -25.42 -24.86 -14.83
C GLU A 338 -26.18 -24.60 -13.53
N ALA A 339 -25.49 -24.12 -12.50
CA ALA A 339 -26.07 -23.74 -11.20
C ALA A 339 -26.74 -22.34 -11.21
N GLY A 340 -26.70 -21.60 -12.35
CA GLY A 340 -27.28 -20.26 -12.45
C GLY A 340 -26.51 -19.18 -11.70
N LYS A 341 -25.21 -19.41 -11.44
CA LYS A 341 -24.32 -18.49 -10.71
C LYS A 341 -23.47 -17.61 -11.62
N TRP A 342 -23.56 -17.80 -12.92
CA TRP A 342 -22.95 -16.96 -13.92
C TRP A 342 -23.87 -15.78 -14.25
N ARG A 343 -23.34 -14.57 -14.10
CA ARG A 343 -24.10 -13.32 -14.24
C ARG A 343 -23.58 -12.50 -15.42
N LEU A 344 -24.50 -11.78 -16.06
CA LEU A 344 -24.18 -10.77 -17.07
C LEU A 344 -24.36 -9.40 -16.44
N GLU A 345 -23.28 -8.64 -16.36
CA GLU A 345 -23.24 -7.35 -15.69
C GLU A 345 -22.90 -6.21 -16.68
N GLY A 346 -23.57 -5.08 -16.48
CA GLY A 346 -23.41 -3.89 -17.31
C GLY A 346 -22.35 -2.92 -16.82
N LYS A 347 -22.37 -1.71 -17.38
CA LYS A 347 -21.38 -0.65 -17.10
C LYS A 347 -21.38 -0.15 -15.65
N ASP A 348 -22.51 -0.23 -14.98
CA ASP A 348 -22.70 0.29 -13.61
C ASP A 348 -22.37 -0.76 -12.53
N TYR A 349 -22.01 -1.98 -12.93
CA TYR A 349 -21.65 -3.02 -12.00
C TYR A 349 -20.39 -2.63 -11.23
N ILE A 350 -20.48 -2.66 -9.91
CA ILE A 350 -19.34 -2.45 -8.99
C ILE A 350 -18.68 -3.79 -8.72
N VAL A 351 -17.44 -3.93 -9.16
CA VAL A 351 -16.63 -5.13 -8.98
C VAL A 351 -16.49 -5.46 -7.50
N GLN A 352 -16.69 -6.73 -7.17
CA GLN A 352 -16.50 -7.25 -5.82
C GLN A 352 -15.14 -7.95 -5.72
N ASP A 353 -14.55 -7.92 -4.51
CA ASP A 353 -13.30 -8.65 -4.26
C ASP A 353 -13.52 -10.15 -4.48
N GLY A 354 -12.67 -10.76 -5.28
CA GLY A 354 -12.76 -12.18 -5.64
C GLY A 354 -13.61 -12.49 -6.88
N ASP A 355 -14.26 -11.51 -7.52
CA ASP A 355 -14.99 -11.77 -8.77
C ASP A 355 -14.08 -12.42 -9.81
N VAL A 356 -14.56 -13.50 -10.44
CA VAL A 356 -13.94 -14.10 -11.63
C VAL A 356 -14.67 -13.55 -12.85
N MET A 357 -13.96 -12.79 -13.69
CA MET A 357 -14.55 -11.94 -14.71
C MET A 357 -14.05 -12.27 -16.11
N HIS A 358 -14.95 -12.18 -17.07
CA HIS A 358 -14.63 -12.20 -18.50
C HIS A 358 -15.29 -11.00 -19.19
N PHE A 359 -14.48 -10.11 -19.78
CA PHE A 359 -14.98 -8.90 -20.43
C PHE A 359 -15.31 -9.14 -21.90
N ARG A 360 -16.49 -8.69 -22.32
CA ARG A 360 -16.88 -8.60 -23.74
C ARG A 360 -16.77 -7.15 -24.18
N PHE A 361 -16.00 -6.93 -25.20
CA PHE A 361 -15.72 -5.60 -25.76
C PHE A 361 -15.69 -5.65 -27.28
N ASN A 362 -15.89 -4.50 -27.91
CA ASN A 362 -15.76 -4.31 -29.36
C ASN A 362 -14.85 -3.07 -29.55
N VAL A 363 -13.77 -3.24 -30.31
CA VAL A 363 -12.78 -2.19 -30.63
C VAL A 363 -12.82 -1.93 -32.13
#